data_c64f36ee2a969c09c77cef39e9beb7fb
#
_entry.id   c64f36ee2a969c09c77cef39e9beb7fb
#
_cell.length_a   1.000
_cell.length_b   1.000
_cell.length_c   1.000
_cell.angle_alpha   90.00
_cell.angle_beta   90.00
_cell.angle_gamma   90.00
#
_symmetry.space_group_name_H-M   'P 1'
#
loop_
_entity.id
_entity.type
_entity.pdbx_description
1 polymer ?
#
loop_
_entity_poly.entity_id
_entity_poly.type
_entity_poly.pdbx_seq_one_letter_code
_entity_poly.pdbx_strand_id
1 'polypeptide(L)'
;MFEKEIEEYERIRLEYQQKIADKMGHQQWMEYNEILLSAHSCAIEGNSFTVDDTRILREQGMAMIPVGRSLLECTEMADHFRAFDYMTSHLESPFDEVLLKEVNRLVTEHTLQYRVPDAIPGEYTTEDMAAGDTMFGDHETLIAHVPNLMTSTEKDLHDGQHPMIVSAKWHGYYEYLHPFRDGNGRTGRLLSNFILLRANHPLLIIPIEERSAYISALKQIRIEGTDEHLIAFFFKIAITRMKSELSQKRKNSLPLMFF
;
A
#
# COMPACT_ATOMS: atom_id res chain seq x y z
N MET A 1 2.19 -0.70 -24.48
CA MET A 1 2.62 -1.84 -23.64
C MET A 1 1.54 -2.07 -22.58
N PHE A 2 1.31 -3.28 -22.09
CA PHE A 2 0.28 -3.67 -21.11
C PHE A 2 -1.20 -3.55 -21.59
N GLU A 3 -1.48 -3.45 -22.88
CA GLU A 3 -2.85 -3.32 -23.40
C GLU A 3 -3.74 -4.51 -22.99
N LYS A 4 -3.20 -5.74 -23.01
CA LYS A 4 -3.93 -6.95 -22.62
C LYS A 4 -4.22 -7.00 -21.13
N GLU A 5 -3.25 -6.61 -20.29
CA GLU A 5 -3.40 -6.54 -18.85
C GLU A 5 -4.43 -5.47 -18.46
N ILE A 6 -4.41 -4.31 -19.12
CA ILE A 6 -5.38 -3.24 -18.94
C ILE A 6 -6.78 -3.73 -19.32
N GLU A 7 -6.95 -4.33 -20.52
CA GLU A 7 -8.25 -4.82 -20.97
C GLU A 7 -8.83 -5.87 -20.02
N GLU A 8 -8.02 -6.84 -19.61
CA GLU A 8 -8.42 -7.87 -18.64
C GLU A 8 -8.78 -7.27 -17.28
N TYR A 9 -7.94 -6.38 -16.76
CA TYR A 9 -8.15 -5.71 -15.48
C TYR A 9 -9.45 -4.90 -15.49
N GLU A 10 -9.68 -4.05 -16.49
CA GLU A 10 -10.87 -3.20 -16.56
C GLU A 10 -12.17 -4.02 -16.66
N ARG A 11 -12.15 -5.09 -17.46
CA ARG A 11 -13.29 -6.00 -17.54
C ARG A 11 -13.62 -6.64 -16.18
N ILE A 12 -12.60 -7.10 -15.44
CA ILE A 12 -12.78 -7.74 -14.14
C ILE A 12 -13.14 -6.72 -13.08
N ARG A 13 -12.53 -5.52 -13.10
CA ARG A 13 -12.83 -4.42 -12.18
C ARG A 13 -14.30 -4.01 -12.22
N LEU A 14 -14.86 -3.87 -13.43
CA LEU A 14 -16.29 -3.55 -13.58
C LEU A 14 -17.20 -4.66 -13.02
N GLU A 15 -16.86 -5.93 -13.27
CA GLU A 15 -17.61 -7.05 -12.68
C GLU A 15 -17.49 -7.10 -11.17
N TYR A 16 -16.30 -6.84 -10.65
CA TYR A 16 -16.01 -6.79 -9.21
C TYR A 16 -16.77 -5.64 -8.52
N GLN A 17 -16.75 -4.46 -9.12
CA GLN A 17 -17.49 -3.30 -8.61
C GLN A 17 -18.97 -3.63 -8.45
N GLN A 18 -19.61 -4.11 -9.50
CA GLN A 18 -21.06 -4.39 -9.51
C GLN A 18 -21.45 -5.54 -8.59
N LYS A 19 -20.62 -6.59 -8.52
CA LYS A 19 -21.00 -7.83 -7.83
C LYS A 19 -20.50 -7.91 -6.40
N ILE A 20 -19.43 -7.20 -6.05
CA ILE A 20 -18.83 -7.22 -4.72
C ILE A 20 -18.97 -5.85 -4.04
N ALA A 21 -18.27 -4.82 -4.52
CA ALA A 21 -18.19 -3.53 -3.82
C ALA A 21 -19.56 -2.86 -3.63
N ASP A 22 -20.35 -2.73 -4.70
CA ASP A 22 -21.69 -2.11 -4.63
C ASP A 22 -22.68 -2.91 -3.76
N LYS A 23 -22.48 -4.23 -3.66
CA LYS A 23 -23.34 -5.10 -2.85
C LYS A 23 -22.99 -5.08 -1.37
N MET A 24 -21.75 -4.83 -1.03
CA MET A 24 -21.33 -4.64 0.36
C MET A 24 -21.72 -3.26 0.88
N GLY A 25 -21.77 -2.26 0.01
CA GLY A 25 -21.85 -0.85 0.38
C GLY A 25 -20.48 -0.28 0.70
N HIS A 26 -20.32 1.02 0.49
CA HIS A 26 -19.03 1.70 0.53
C HIS A 26 -18.31 1.52 1.87
N GLN A 27 -18.99 1.77 3.00
CA GLN A 27 -18.37 1.70 4.32
C GLN A 27 -17.84 0.29 4.62
N GLN A 28 -18.68 -0.74 4.46
CA GLN A 28 -18.29 -2.12 4.76
C GLN A 28 -17.17 -2.60 3.82
N TRP A 29 -17.20 -2.18 2.56
CA TRP A 29 -16.16 -2.48 1.60
C TRP A 29 -14.82 -1.82 1.98
N MET A 30 -14.83 -0.58 2.46
CA MET A 30 -13.64 0.11 2.93
C MET A 30 -13.06 -0.55 4.18
N GLU A 31 -13.88 -0.86 5.18
CA GLU A 31 -13.46 -1.56 6.42
C GLU A 31 -12.83 -2.93 6.11
N TYR A 32 -13.45 -3.71 5.22
CA TYR A 32 -12.91 -4.98 4.78
C TYR A 32 -11.53 -4.84 4.13
N ASN A 33 -11.38 -3.88 3.23
CA ASN A 33 -10.13 -3.64 2.53
C ASN A 33 -9.05 -3.04 3.43
N GLU A 34 -9.41 -2.20 4.39
CA GLU A 34 -8.50 -1.68 5.41
C GLU A 34 -7.86 -2.81 6.22
N ILE A 35 -8.68 -3.74 6.73
CA ILE A 35 -8.19 -4.89 7.50
C ILE A 35 -7.22 -5.73 6.67
N LEU A 36 -7.56 -6.05 5.42
CA LEU A 36 -6.69 -6.84 4.55
C LEU A 36 -5.39 -6.10 4.20
N LEU A 37 -5.49 -4.82 3.82
CA LEU A 37 -4.33 -4.02 3.47
C LEU A 37 -3.38 -3.90 4.67
N SER A 38 -3.91 -3.58 5.85
CA SER A 38 -3.11 -3.40 7.06
C SER A 38 -2.43 -4.69 7.49
N ALA A 39 -3.16 -5.82 7.51
CA ALA A 39 -2.60 -7.12 7.84
C ALA A 39 -1.44 -7.48 6.93
N HIS A 40 -1.65 -7.46 5.62
CA HIS A 40 -0.62 -7.87 4.66
C HIS A 40 0.52 -6.85 4.57
N SER A 41 0.22 -5.54 4.61
CA SER A 41 1.23 -4.49 4.54
C SER A 41 2.19 -4.54 5.73
N CYS A 42 1.69 -4.72 6.95
CA CYS A 42 2.54 -4.87 8.13
C CYS A 42 3.27 -6.21 8.14
N ALA A 43 2.63 -7.30 7.69
CA ALA A 43 3.26 -8.62 7.61
C ALA A 43 4.45 -8.66 6.62
N ILE A 44 4.41 -7.93 5.52
CA ILE A 44 5.55 -7.77 4.58
C ILE A 44 6.78 -7.23 5.32
N GLU A 45 6.59 -6.36 6.31
CA GLU A 45 7.67 -5.79 7.15
C GLU A 45 8.03 -6.66 8.36
N GLY A 46 7.38 -7.80 8.53
CA GLY A 46 7.71 -8.77 9.59
C GLY A 46 6.77 -8.77 10.79
N ASN A 47 5.69 -7.99 10.77
CA ASN A 47 4.63 -8.07 11.79
C ASN A 47 3.93 -9.43 11.68
N SER A 48 3.65 -10.06 12.81
CA SER A 48 3.12 -11.43 12.86
C SER A 48 1.58 -11.51 12.88
N PHE A 49 0.88 -10.38 12.80
CA PHE A 49 -0.58 -10.35 12.81
C PHE A 49 -1.17 -11.11 11.62
N THR A 50 -2.17 -11.92 11.90
CA THR A 50 -3.06 -12.49 10.89
C THR A 50 -4.16 -11.49 10.54
N VAL A 51 -4.93 -11.77 9.48
CA VAL A 51 -6.13 -10.97 9.14
C VAL A 51 -7.15 -10.96 10.29
N ASP A 52 -7.30 -12.10 11.01
CA ASP A 52 -8.21 -12.19 12.15
C ASP A 52 -7.72 -11.38 13.36
N ASP A 53 -6.43 -11.42 13.68
CA ASP A 53 -5.84 -10.57 14.73
C ASP A 53 -6.03 -9.09 14.39
N THR A 54 -5.84 -8.73 13.13
CA THR A 54 -5.99 -7.35 12.63
C THR A 54 -7.44 -6.88 12.78
N ARG A 55 -8.42 -7.74 12.46
CA ARG A 55 -9.84 -7.45 12.65
C ARG A 55 -10.17 -7.24 14.12
N ILE A 56 -9.73 -8.15 15.01
CA ILE A 56 -9.95 -8.02 16.46
C ILE A 56 -9.40 -6.70 16.98
N LEU A 57 -8.18 -6.33 16.58
CA LEU A 57 -7.57 -5.06 17.00
C LEU A 57 -8.34 -3.85 16.46
N ARG A 58 -8.82 -3.89 15.21
CA ARG A 58 -9.60 -2.79 14.61
C ARG A 58 -10.94 -2.60 15.31
N GLU A 59 -11.64 -3.69 15.65
CA GLU A 59 -12.96 -3.66 16.28
C GLU A 59 -12.91 -3.33 17.78
N GLN A 60 -11.90 -3.83 18.49
CA GLN A 60 -11.85 -3.75 19.96
C GLN A 60 -10.76 -2.79 20.48
N GLY A 61 -9.92 -2.28 19.59
CA GLY A 61 -8.82 -1.40 19.94
C GLY A 61 -7.76 -2.07 20.81
N MET A 62 -6.92 -1.26 21.43
CA MET A 62 -5.84 -1.72 22.32
C MET A 62 -6.32 -2.35 23.63
N ALA A 63 -7.63 -2.38 23.88
CA ALA A 63 -8.21 -3.05 25.04
C ALA A 63 -8.11 -4.60 24.93
N MET A 64 -7.96 -5.13 23.71
CA MET A 64 -7.81 -6.54 23.47
C MET A 64 -6.62 -6.82 22.55
N ILE A 65 -5.47 -7.14 23.14
CA ILE A 65 -4.28 -7.58 22.41
C ILE A 65 -4.45 -9.05 22.04
N PRO A 66 -4.37 -9.42 20.75
CA PRO A 66 -4.46 -10.81 20.34
C PRO A 66 -3.35 -11.65 20.97
N VAL A 67 -3.69 -12.90 21.33
CA VAL A 67 -2.78 -13.80 22.03
C VAL A 67 -1.51 -14.05 21.22
N GLY A 68 -0.35 -13.90 21.86
CA GLY A 68 0.95 -14.13 21.23
C GLY A 68 1.48 -12.98 20.41
N ARG A 69 0.80 -11.82 20.38
CA ARG A 69 1.27 -10.58 19.72
C ARG A 69 1.93 -9.65 20.71
N SER A 70 3.00 -8.98 20.28
CA SER A 70 3.68 -7.97 21.10
C SER A 70 2.93 -6.64 21.09
N LEU A 71 3.12 -5.84 22.13
CA LEU A 71 2.57 -4.48 22.17
C LEU A 71 3.09 -3.62 21.01
N LEU A 72 4.35 -3.82 20.61
CA LEU A 72 4.95 -3.07 19.50
C LEU A 72 4.25 -3.41 18.17
N GLU A 73 3.94 -4.68 17.92
CA GLU A 73 3.20 -5.09 16.72
C GLU A 73 1.77 -4.54 16.73
N CYS A 74 1.10 -4.54 17.89
CA CYS A 74 -0.22 -3.92 18.04
C CYS A 74 -0.18 -2.42 17.73
N THR A 75 0.83 -1.74 18.27
CA THR A 75 1.01 -0.30 18.05
C THR A 75 1.27 0.01 16.57
N GLU A 76 2.13 -0.77 15.91
CA GLU A 76 2.40 -0.65 14.47
C GLU A 76 1.13 -0.82 13.63
N MET A 77 0.29 -1.79 14.00
CA MET A 77 -0.99 -2.01 13.32
C MET A 77 -1.97 -0.85 13.55
N ALA A 78 -2.05 -0.33 14.79
CA ALA A 78 -2.87 0.83 15.10
C ALA A 78 -2.41 2.11 14.36
N ASP A 79 -1.10 2.32 14.26
CA ASP A 79 -0.52 3.40 13.46
C ASP A 79 -0.88 3.25 11.96
N HIS A 80 -0.86 2.03 11.44
CA HIS A 80 -1.26 1.77 10.05
C HIS A 80 -2.74 2.09 9.80
N PHE A 81 -3.64 1.76 10.74
CA PHE A 81 -5.06 2.15 10.65
C PHE A 81 -5.23 3.67 10.62
N ARG A 82 -4.54 4.38 11.52
CA ARG A 82 -4.58 5.86 11.55
C ARG A 82 -4.11 6.48 10.24
N ALA A 83 -3.05 5.93 9.67
CA ALA A 83 -2.51 6.37 8.38
C ALA A 83 -3.50 6.08 7.24
N PHE A 84 -4.18 4.92 7.26
CA PHE A 84 -5.22 4.58 6.30
C PHE A 84 -6.44 5.52 6.41
N ASP A 85 -6.96 5.75 7.63
CA ASP A 85 -8.07 6.67 7.89
C ASP A 85 -7.72 8.09 7.41
N TYR A 86 -6.51 8.57 7.71
CA TYR A 86 -6.02 9.86 7.24
C TYR A 86 -5.99 9.92 5.71
N MET A 87 -5.33 8.95 5.07
CA MET A 87 -5.19 8.88 3.62
C MET A 87 -6.58 8.91 2.93
N THR A 88 -7.53 8.11 3.42
CA THR A 88 -8.87 8.00 2.80
C THR A 88 -9.73 9.23 3.02
N SER A 89 -9.54 9.95 4.13
CA SER A 89 -10.22 11.22 4.39
C SER A 89 -9.65 12.41 3.58
N HIS A 90 -8.49 12.23 2.93
CA HIS A 90 -7.79 13.27 2.16
C HIS A 90 -7.70 12.97 0.66
N LEU A 91 -8.60 12.13 0.12
CA LEU A 91 -8.54 11.76 -1.32
C LEU A 91 -8.66 12.95 -2.28
N GLU A 92 -9.28 14.04 -1.86
CA GLU A 92 -9.38 15.29 -2.64
C GLU A 92 -8.18 16.25 -2.46
N SER A 93 -7.26 15.92 -1.54
CA SER A 93 -6.07 16.74 -1.30
C SER A 93 -5.03 16.56 -2.40
N PRO A 94 -4.13 17.53 -2.60
CA PRO A 94 -3.01 17.36 -3.51
C PRO A 94 -2.16 16.14 -3.16
N PHE A 95 -1.65 15.46 -4.20
CA PHE A 95 -0.68 14.39 -4.04
C PHE A 95 0.72 14.99 -3.94
N ASP A 96 1.11 15.42 -2.75
CA ASP A 96 2.31 16.22 -2.49
C ASP A 96 3.12 15.71 -1.29
N GLU A 97 4.22 16.40 -0.98
CA GLU A 97 5.09 16.07 0.15
C GLU A 97 4.39 16.20 1.50
N VAL A 98 3.39 17.06 1.63
CA VAL A 98 2.65 17.23 2.90
C VAL A 98 1.88 15.95 3.20
N LEU A 99 1.16 15.43 2.21
CA LEU A 99 0.47 14.14 2.31
C LEU A 99 1.45 13.00 2.58
N LEU A 100 2.56 12.94 1.83
CA LEU A 100 3.58 11.90 1.97
C LEU A 100 4.17 11.86 3.38
N LYS A 101 4.64 13.00 3.87
CA LYS A 101 5.27 13.14 5.20
C LYS A 101 4.29 12.82 6.31
N GLU A 102 3.05 13.27 6.20
CA GLU A 102 2.03 13.00 7.22
C GLU A 102 1.63 11.52 7.25
N VAL A 103 1.48 10.85 6.11
CA VAL A 103 1.22 9.39 6.06
C VAL A 103 2.39 8.63 6.69
N ASN A 104 3.65 8.97 6.37
CA ASN A 104 4.81 8.34 7.01
C ASN A 104 4.87 8.64 8.52
N ARG A 105 4.60 9.88 8.93
CA ARG A 105 4.53 10.26 10.33
C ARG A 105 3.55 9.35 11.09
N LEU A 106 2.34 9.19 10.58
CA LEU A 106 1.32 8.36 11.20
C LEU A 106 1.70 6.88 11.24
N VAL A 107 2.30 6.35 10.17
CA VAL A 107 2.76 4.94 10.09
C VAL A 107 3.83 4.63 11.12
N THR A 108 4.62 5.64 11.56
CA THR A 108 5.81 5.44 12.39
C THR A 108 5.75 6.10 13.76
N GLU A 109 4.73 6.91 14.03
CA GLU A 109 4.64 7.84 15.17
C GLU A 109 4.95 7.20 16.53
N HIS A 110 4.42 6.02 16.79
CA HIS A 110 4.60 5.38 18.10
C HIS A 110 5.63 4.25 18.10
N THR A 111 6.19 3.91 16.94
CA THR A 111 7.11 2.77 16.81
C THR A 111 8.54 3.16 16.46
N LEU A 112 8.74 4.32 15.81
CA LEU A 112 10.04 4.74 15.29
C LEU A 112 11.10 4.84 16.40
N GLN A 113 10.76 5.41 17.56
CA GLN A 113 11.66 5.56 18.69
C GLN A 113 12.29 4.24 19.21
N TYR A 114 11.62 3.11 18.97
CA TYR A 114 12.10 1.79 19.36
C TYR A 114 12.98 1.13 18.30
N ARG A 115 12.92 1.61 17.06
CA ARG A 115 13.66 1.08 15.91
C ARG A 115 14.83 1.97 15.51
N VAL A 116 14.61 3.28 15.47
CA VAL A 116 15.58 4.31 15.07
C VAL A 116 15.43 5.53 15.98
N PRO A 117 16.00 5.51 17.20
CA PRO A 117 15.72 6.51 18.25
C PRO A 117 16.01 7.97 17.87
N ASP A 118 16.96 8.20 16.94
CA ASP A 118 17.38 9.54 16.53
C ASP A 118 16.58 10.08 15.32
N ALA A 119 15.65 9.30 14.80
CA ALA A 119 14.83 9.70 13.65
C ALA A 119 13.53 10.36 14.09
N ILE A 120 13.03 11.29 13.27
CA ILE A 120 11.79 12.02 13.50
C ILE A 120 10.72 11.45 12.55
N PRO A 121 9.53 11.02 13.04
CA PRO A 121 8.46 10.54 12.18
C PRO A 121 8.04 11.57 11.11
N GLY A 122 7.98 11.16 9.85
CA GLY A 122 7.61 12.03 8.74
C GLY A 122 8.71 12.94 8.21
N GLU A 123 9.92 12.91 8.80
CA GLU A 123 11.05 13.65 8.27
C GLU A 123 11.96 12.77 7.41
N TYR A 124 12.50 13.36 6.34
CA TYR A 124 13.42 12.64 5.44
C TYR A 124 14.68 12.20 6.17
N THR A 125 15.24 11.09 5.72
CA THR A 125 16.54 10.65 6.19
C THR A 125 17.63 11.68 5.86
N THR A 126 18.58 11.80 6.76
CA THR A 126 19.80 12.61 6.58
C THR A 126 21.02 11.74 6.33
N GLU A 127 20.80 10.45 6.04
CA GLU A 127 21.84 9.46 5.79
C GLU A 127 21.41 8.56 4.63
N ASP A 128 22.39 8.06 3.88
CA ASP A 128 22.14 7.05 2.85
C ASP A 128 21.62 5.76 3.49
N MET A 129 20.61 5.20 2.88
CA MET A 129 19.93 4.02 3.39
C MET A 129 20.35 2.77 2.60
N ALA A 130 20.44 1.64 3.30
CA ALA A 130 20.70 0.34 2.71
C ALA A 130 19.88 -0.76 3.37
N ALA A 131 19.50 -1.79 2.60
CA ALA A 131 18.90 -3.01 3.12
C ALA A 131 19.56 -4.24 2.48
N GLY A 132 20.35 -4.97 3.27
CA GLY A 132 21.22 -6.03 2.75
C GLY A 132 22.22 -5.48 1.73
N ASP A 133 22.23 -6.03 0.54
CA ASP A 133 23.09 -5.57 -0.57
C ASP A 133 22.49 -4.44 -1.42
N THR A 134 21.32 -3.92 -1.03
CA THR A 134 20.62 -2.87 -1.78
C THR A 134 20.92 -1.50 -1.18
N MET A 135 21.59 -0.63 -1.95
CA MET A 135 21.68 0.80 -1.65
C MET A 135 20.45 1.51 -2.20
N PHE A 136 19.89 2.45 -1.42
CA PHE A 136 18.77 3.29 -1.82
C PHE A 136 19.24 4.60 -2.46
N GLY A 137 18.31 5.53 -2.74
CA GLY A 137 18.64 6.82 -3.29
C GLY A 137 19.53 7.66 -2.38
N ASP A 138 20.31 8.56 -2.97
CA ASP A 138 21.15 9.50 -2.26
C ASP A 138 20.29 10.50 -1.47
N HIS A 139 20.48 10.56 -0.14
CA HIS A 139 19.70 11.40 0.77
C HIS A 139 19.80 12.91 0.43
N GLU A 140 20.95 13.37 -0.07
CA GLU A 140 21.15 14.79 -0.42
C GLU A 140 20.23 15.25 -1.57
N THR A 141 19.78 14.30 -2.40
CA THR A 141 18.94 14.58 -3.56
C THR A 141 17.42 14.47 -3.31
N LEU A 142 17.02 13.96 -2.13
CA LEU A 142 15.60 13.71 -1.81
C LEU A 142 14.73 14.96 -1.90
N ILE A 143 15.24 16.12 -1.47
CA ILE A 143 14.53 17.42 -1.52
C ILE A 143 14.09 17.80 -2.94
N ALA A 144 14.84 17.38 -3.96
CA ALA A 144 14.50 17.63 -5.35
C ALA A 144 13.71 16.48 -5.99
N HIS A 145 14.09 15.23 -5.68
CA HIS A 145 13.54 14.05 -6.35
C HIS A 145 12.13 13.71 -5.88
N VAL A 146 11.83 13.85 -4.58
CA VAL A 146 10.49 13.52 -4.06
C VAL A 146 9.42 14.47 -4.60
N PRO A 147 9.56 15.81 -4.55
CA PRO A 147 8.58 16.72 -5.17
C PRO A 147 8.42 16.49 -6.67
N ASN A 148 9.51 16.22 -7.39
CA ASN A 148 9.46 15.92 -8.81
C ASN A 148 8.68 14.63 -9.09
N LEU A 149 8.87 13.58 -8.28
CA LEU A 149 8.09 12.34 -8.37
C LEU A 149 6.60 12.61 -8.15
N MET A 150 6.24 13.37 -7.12
CA MET A 150 4.84 13.71 -6.85
C MET A 150 4.21 14.49 -8.02
N THR A 151 4.90 15.51 -8.50
CA THR A 151 4.44 16.33 -9.63
C THR A 151 4.29 15.53 -10.93
N SER A 152 5.26 14.65 -11.23
CA SER A 152 5.18 13.82 -12.44
C SER A 152 4.04 12.81 -12.37
N THR A 153 3.76 12.28 -11.18
CA THR A 153 2.64 11.36 -10.93
C THR A 153 1.28 12.04 -11.19
N GLU A 154 1.09 13.24 -10.66
CA GLU A 154 -0.13 14.04 -10.94
C GLU A 154 -0.28 14.35 -12.43
N LYS A 155 0.83 14.70 -13.09
CA LYS A 155 0.84 14.94 -14.53
C LYS A 155 0.45 13.68 -15.32
N ASP A 156 1.02 12.53 -14.99
CA ASP A 156 0.73 11.26 -15.67
C ASP A 156 -0.76 10.86 -15.55
N LEU A 157 -1.36 11.09 -14.38
CA LEU A 157 -2.80 10.89 -14.18
C LEU A 157 -3.62 11.88 -15.00
N HIS A 158 -3.24 13.15 -15.02
CA HIS A 158 -3.90 14.19 -15.81
C HIS A 158 -3.83 13.92 -17.32
N ASP A 159 -2.69 13.41 -17.79
CA ASP A 159 -2.46 13.02 -19.19
C ASP A 159 -3.19 11.72 -19.59
N GLY A 160 -3.94 11.12 -18.66
CA GLY A 160 -4.78 9.95 -18.91
C GLY A 160 -4.03 8.62 -18.92
N GLN A 161 -2.84 8.56 -18.33
CA GLN A 161 -2.19 7.26 -18.10
C GLN A 161 -3.04 6.40 -17.16
N HIS A 162 -3.03 5.09 -17.40
CA HIS A 162 -3.83 4.14 -16.61
C HIS A 162 -3.40 4.14 -15.12
N PRO A 163 -4.33 4.34 -14.15
CA PRO A 163 -4.00 4.52 -12.73
C PRO A 163 -3.15 3.40 -12.12
N MET A 164 -3.34 2.14 -12.54
CA MET A 164 -2.52 1.03 -12.09
C MET A 164 -1.06 1.16 -12.53
N ILE A 165 -0.82 1.65 -13.76
CA ILE A 165 0.53 1.91 -14.27
C ILE A 165 1.17 3.06 -13.48
N VAL A 166 0.44 4.16 -13.31
CA VAL A 166 0.93 5.33 -12.55
C VAL A 166 1.25 4.95 -11.11
N SER A 167 0.37 4.20 -10.45
CA SER A 167 0.58 3.70 -9.09
C SER A 167 1.83 2.82 -8.98
N ALA A 168 2.05 1.90 -9.93
CA ALA A 168 3.23 1.04 -9.94
C ALA A 168 4.53 1.82 -10.18
N LYS A 169 4.55 2.74 -11.14
CA LYS A 169 5.71 3.62 -11.43
C LYS A 169 6.08 4.47 -10.23
N TRP A 170 5.08 5.15 -9.65
CA TRP A 170 5.27 5.95 -8.45
C TRP A 170 5.86 5.10 -7.33
N HIS A 171 5.24 3.96 -7.04
CA HIS A 171 5.68 3.06 -5.97
C HIS A 171 7.10 2.57 -6.15
N GLY A 172 7.44 2.14 -7.37
CA GLY A 172 8.78 1.64 -7.68
C GLY A 172 9.86 2.71 -7.51
N TYR A 173 9.60 3.93 -7.96
CA TYR A 173 10.57 5.01 -7.82
C TYR A 173 10.62 5.55 -6.37
N TYR A 174 9.50 5.58 -5.67
CA TYR A 174 9.45 5.92 -4.25
C TYR A 174 10.29 4.92 -3.41
N GLU A 175 10.13 3.62 -3.64
CA GLU A 175 10.96 2.58 -2.99
C GLU A 175 12.43 2.65 -3.41
N TYR A 176 12.71 3.17 -4.62
CA TYR A 176 14.07 3.47 -5.03
C TYR A 176 14.69 4.61 -4.22
N LEU A 177 13.95 5.70 -4.02
CA LEU A 177 14.40 6.86 -3.23
C LEU A 177 14.51 6.53 -1.75
N HIS A 178 13.57 5.78 -1.20
CA HIS A 178 13.52 5.35 0.19
C HIS A 178 13.70 6.50 1.20
N PRO A 179 12.84 7.54 1.16
CA PRO A 179 13.16 8.84 1.74
C PRO A 179 13.14 8.92 3.27
N PHE A 180 12.64 7.91 3.98
CA PHE A 180 12.51 7.91 5.44
C PHE A 180 13.40 6.86 6.12
N ARG A 181 13.67 7.07 7.41
CA ARG A 181 14.45 6.11 8.22
C ARG A 181 13.70 4.80 8.51
N ASP A 182 12.36 4.82 8.51
CA ASP A 182 11.48 3.65 8.65
C ASP A 182 10.12 3.93 7.98
N GLY A 183 9.35 2.87 7.80
CA GLY A 183 7.97 2.95 7.30
C GLY A 183 7.83 3.16 5.79
N ASN A 184 8.92 3.17 5.01
CA ASN A 184 8.85 3.40 3.56
C ASN A 184 7.91 2.40 2.88
N GLY A 185 8.05 1.10 3.08
CA GLY A 185 7.20 0.10 2.46
C GLY A 185 5.71 0.29 2.78
N ARG A 186 5.36 0.52 4.05
CA ARG A 186 3.98 0.75 4.49
C ARG A 186 3.40 2.04 3.90
N THR A 187 4.15 3.13 3.97
CA THR A 187 3.80 4.41 3.34
C THR A 187 3.61 4.29 1.83
N GLY A 188 4.55 3.63 1.15
CA GLY A 188 4.51 3.41 -0.29
C GLY A 188 3.26 2.63 -0.72
N ARG A 189 2.91 1.55 -0.01
CA ARG A 189 1.71 0.76 -0.30
C ARG A 189 0.41 1.53 0.00
N LEU A 190 0.36 2.36 1.03
CA LEU A 190 -0.77 3.25 1.31
C LEU A 190 -0.95 4.27 0.17
N LEU A 191 0.11 5.01 -0.18
CA LEU A 191 0.02 6.05 -1.20
C LEU A 191 -0.14 5.52 -2.63
N SER A 192 0.33 4.30 -2.93
CA SER A 192 -0.07 3.58 -4.16
C SER A 192 -1.58 3.39 -4.22
N ASN A 193 -2.20 3.09 -3.08
CA ASN A 193 -3.64 2.94 -2.98
C ASN A 193 -4.39 4.28 -2.98
N PHE A 194 -3.79 5.36 -2.51
CA PHE A 194 -4.32 6.71 -2.68
C PHE A 194 -4.53 7.05 -4.17
N ILE A 195 -3.51 6.77 -5.01
CA ILE A 195 -3.58 6.98 -6.46
C ILE A 195 -4.75 6.19 -7.07
N LEU A 196 -4.91 4.92 -6.69
CA LEU A 196 -5.96 4.05 -7.18
C LEU A 196 -7.35 4.51 -6.72
N LEU A 197 -7.52 4.82 -5.44
CA LEU A 197 -8.81 5.26 -4.88
C LEU A 197 -9.29 6.58 -5.49
N ARG A 198 -8.40 7.57 -5.67
CA ARG A 198 -8.73 8.83 -6.36
C ARG A 198 -9.24 8.62 -7.77
N ALA A 199 -8.75 7.61 -8.45
CA ALA A 199 -9.18 7.23 -9.79
C ALA A 199 -10.38 6.25 -9.80
N ASN A 200 -11.04 6.01 -8.65
CA ASN A 200 -12.15 5.06 -8.49
C ASN A 200 -11.76 3.61 -8.86
N HIS A 201 -10.54 3.22 -8.54
CA HIS A 201 -10.07 1.84 -8.66
C HIS A 201 -10.07 1.13 -7.30
N PRO A 202 -10.28 -0.21 -7.28
CA PRO A 202 -10.15 -1.00 -6.06
C PRO A 202 -8.72 -0.94 -5.49
N LEU A 203 -8.62 -1.09 -4.16
CA LEU A 203 -7.31 -1.16 -3.51
C LEU A 203 -6.50 -2.36 -4.02
N LEU A 204 -5.21 -2.11 -4.21
CA LEU A 204 -4.21 -3.14 -4.44
C LEU A 204 -3.70 -3.65 -3.10
N ILE A 205 -3.96 -4.93 -2.81
CA ILE A 205 -3.48 -5.59 -1.60
C ILE A 205 -2.50 -6.67 -2.02
N ILE A 206 -1.25 -6.53 -1.62
CA ILE A 206 -0.18 -7.49 -1.89
C ILE A 206 -0.19 -8.53 -0.77
N PRO A 207 -0.59 -9.79 -1.02
CA PRO A 207 -0.58 -10.84 0.00
C PRO A 207 0.83 -11.11 0.49
N ILE A 208 0.98 -11.47 1.77
CA ILE A 208 2.29 -11.82 2.36
C ILE A 208 2.97 -12.97 1.60
N GLU A 209 2.19 -13.90 1.06
CA GLU A 209 2.67 -15.02 0.27
C GLU A 209 3.37 -14.59 -1.03
N GLU A 210 3.02 -13.42 -1.56
CA GLU A 210 3.64 -12.83 -2.76
C GLU A 210 4.83 -11.89 -2.42
N ARG A 211 5.22 -11.77 -1.14
CA ARG A 211 6.31 -10.90 -0.69
C ARG A 211 7.60 -11.10 -1.48
N SER A 212 8.00 -12.34 -1.72
CA SER A 212 9.24 -12.64 -2.46
C SER A 212 9.19 -12.13 -3.90
N ALA A 213 8.06 -12.33 -4.58
CA ALA A 213 7.85 -11.86 -5.96
C ALA A 213 7.78 -10.32 -6.01
N TYR A 214 7.13 -9.69 -5.02
CA TYR A 214 7.07 -8.23 -4.89
C TYR A 214 8.46 -7.61 -4.72
N ILE A 215 9.26 -8.10 -3.78
CA ILE A 215 10.64 -7.62 -3.56
C ILE A 215 11.52 -7.87 -4.79
N SER A 216 11.33 -9.00 -5.48
CA SER A 216 12.04 -9.26 -6.74
C SER A 216 11.68 -8.23 -7.81
N ALA A 217 10.39 -7.90 -7.98
CA ALA A 217 9.95 -6.89 -8.95
C ALA A 217 10.52 -5.49 -8.66
N LEU A 218 10.58 -5.09 -7.38
CA LEU A 218 11.23 -3.84 -6.96
C LEU A 218 12.74 -3.83 -7.27
N LYS A 219 13.44 -4.96 -7.04
CA LYS A 219 14.86 -5.07 -7.34
C LYS A 219 15.16 -4.94 -8.82
N GLN A 220 14.30 -5.44 -9.71
CA GLN A 220 14.49 -5.33 -11.15
C GLN A 220 14.53 -3.88 -11.65
N ILE A 221 13.81 -2.97 -11.00
CA ILE A 221 13.88 -1.53 -11.30
C ILE A 221 15.33 -1.02 -11.18
N ARG A 222 16.07 -1.47 -10.17
CA ARG A 222 17.47 -1.08 -9.96
C ARG A 222 18.45 -1.77 -10.92
N ILE A 223 18.16 -3.02 -11.26
CA ILE A 223 19.05 -3.86 -12.07
C ILE A 223 18.90 -3.53 -13.56
N GLU A 224 17.67 -3.41 -14.03
CA GLU A 224 17.33 -3.27 -15.45
C GLU A 224 16.93 -1.85 -15.84
N GLY A 225 16.67 -0.97 -14.87
CA GLY A 225 16.23 0.40 -15.11
C GLY A 225 14.81 0.50 -15.69
N THR A 226 13.98 -0.55 -15.50
CA THR A 226 12.60 -0.59 -16.00
C THR A 226 11.62 -0.94 -14.89
N ASP A 227 10.43 -0.34 -14.93
CA ASP A 227 9.32 -0.57 -14.02
C ASP A 227 8.34 -1.67 -14.52
N GLU A 228 8.61 -2.27 -15.67
CA GLU A 228 7.73 -3.24 -16.34
C GLU A 228 7.38 -4.44 -15.45
N HIS A 229 8.35 -4.97 -14.72
CA HIS A 229 8.13 -6.10 -13.81
C HIS A 229 7.18 -5.76 -12.67
N LEU A 230 7.28 -4.55 -12.11
CA LEU A 230 6.39 -4.11 -11.04
C LEU A 230 4.99 -3.80 -11.57
N ILE A 231 4.88 -3.19 -12.74
CA ILE A 231 3.58 -2.94 -13.40
C ILE A 231 2.86 -4.27 -13.67
N ALA A 232 3.55 -5.25 -14.28
CA ALA A 232 3.00 -6.58 -14.53
C ALA A 232 2.57 -7.28 -13.22
N PHE A 233 3.38 -7.15 -12.17
CA PHE A 233 3.08 -7.69 -10.85
C PHE A 233 1.81 -7.05 -10.26
N PHE A 234 1.65 -5.74 -10.32
CA PHE A 234 0.47 -5.04 -9.80
C PHE A 234 -0.82 -5.49 -10.51
N PHE A 235 -0.81 -5.58 -11.84
CA PHE A 235 -1.94 -6.12 -12.59
C PHE A 235 -2.24 -7.57 -12.19
N LYS A 236 -1.22 -8.44 -12.12
CA LYS A 236 -1.38 -9.84 -11.71
C LYS A 236 -2.07 -9.94 -10.34
N ILE A 237 -1.59 -9.20 -9.35
CA ILE A 237 -2.13 -9.24 -7.98
C ILE A 237 -3.58 -8.76 -7.95
N ALA A 238 -3.88 -7.62 -8.57
CA ALA A 238 -5.22 -7.06 -8.59
C ALA A 238 -6.21 -8.00 -9.30
N ILE A 239 -5.85 -8.51 -10.47
CA ILE A 239 -6.69 -9.44 -11.26
C ILE A 239 -6.93 -10.73 -10.49
N THR A 240 -5.88 -11.32 -9.91
CA THR A 240 -5.96 -12.59 -9.17
C THR A 240 -6.89 -12.45 -7.97
N ARG A 241 -6.74 -11.38 -7.18
CA ARG A 241 -7.60 -11.11 -6.03
C ARG A 241 -9.06 -10.95 -6.44
N MET A 242 -9.36 -10.07 -7.38
CA MET A 242 -10.74 -9.83 -7.84
C MET A 242 -11.40 -11.10 -8.40
N LYS A 243 -10.67 -11.91 -9.18
CA LYS A 243 -11.16 -13.21 -9.68
C LYS A 243 -11.46 -14.17 -8.54
N SER A 244 -10.61 -14.25 -7.52
CA SER A 244 -10.80 -15.10 -6.34
C SER A 244 -12.08 -14.73 -5.60
N GLU A 245 -12.25 -13.45 -5.26
CA GLU A 245 -13.43 -12.96 -4.54
C GLU A 245 -14.73 -13.16 -5.35
N LEU A 246 -14.70 -12.90 -6.64
CA LEU A 246 -15.83 -13.19 -7.54
C LEU A 246 -16.19 -14.69 -7.61
N SER A 247 -15.18 -15.57 -7.57
CA SER A 247 -15.39 -17.02 -7.61
C SER A 247 -15.98 -17.56 -6.30
N GLN A 248 -15.54 -17.03 -5.16
CA GLN A 248 -16.06 -17.39 -3.84
C GLN A 248 -17.54 -17.01 -3.73
N LYS A 249 -17.91 -15.83 -4.19
CA LYS A 249 -19.31 -15.40 -4.21
C LYS A 249 -20.20 -16.28 -5.11
N ARG A 250 -19.69 -16.77 -6.22
CA ARG A 250 -20.45 -17.70 -7.10
C ARG A 250 -20.70 -19.07 -6.43
N LYS A 251 -19.79 -19.52 -5.56
CA LYS A 251 -19.92 -20.79 -4.82
C LYS A 251 -20.84 -20.67 -3.58
N ASN A 252 -20.78 -19.51 -2.93
CA ASN A 252 -21.58 -19.22 -1.76
C ASN A 252 -22.76 -18.36 -2.21
N SER A 253 -23.95 -18.93 -2.28
CA SER A 253 -25.21 -18.18 -2.49
C SER A 253 -25.60 -17.30 -1.30
N LEU A 254 -24.74 -17.17 -0.29
CA LEU A 254 -24.85 -16.33 0.89
C LEU A 254 -23.96 -15.09 0.73
N PRO A 255 -24.31 -13.92 1.32
CA PRO A 255 -23.41 -12.78 1.38
C PRO A 255 -22.09 -13.23 2.01
N LEU A 256 -20.98 -12.62 1.55
CA LEU A 256 -19.68 -12.80 2.20
C LEU A 256 -19.86 -12.53 3.70
N MET A 257 -20.11 -13.58 4.46
CA MET A 257 -20.02 -13.50 5.91
C MET A 257 -18.55 -13.59 6.24
N PHE A 258 -18.07 -12.57 6.89
CA PHE A 258 -16.73 -12.49 7.44
C PHE A 258 -16.55 -13.64 8.42
N PHE A 259 -15.75 -14.63 8.06
CA PHE A 259 -15.24 -15.66 8.96
C PHE A 259 -13.76 -15.43 9.22
#